data_abe0b6f73dd5a10ddf44eb9e904e3442
#
_entry.id   abe0b6f73dd5a10ddf44eb9e904e3442
#
_cell.length_a   1.000
_cell.length_b   1.000
_cell.length_c   1.000
_cell.angle_alpha   90.00
_cell.angle_beta   90.00
_cell.angle_gamma   90.00
#
_symmetry.space_group_name_H-M   'P 1'
#
loop_
_entity.id
_entity.type
_entity.pdbx_description
1 polymer ?
#
loop_
_entity_poly.entity_id
_entity_poly.type
_entity_poly.pdbx_seq_one_letter_code
_entity_poly.pdbx_strand_id
1 'polypeptide(L)'
;HKYIADNFYKLFMKTIGFCCIFFVVIPVIIYVLSYIPFSDGTDRGLITKVIEAQKTMFNYHSALKDSHPYSSRWYQWPIMYRPMWYYSGVTANDLREGISAFGNPLVWWAGIPAFIYMLYLIYKDRDKKAAFLTLGYMSQYAPWLLVTRTVFIYHYFPSVPFITVMLGYSFYNIV
;
A
#
# COMPACT_ATOMS: atom_id res chain seq x y z
N HIS A 1 -8.84 7.90 -38.01
CA HIS A 1 -8.26 8.62 -36.84
C HIS A 1 -9.24 9.60 -36.19
N LYS A 2 -10.01 10.39 -36.95
CA LYS A 2 -10.97 11.38 -36.41
C LYS A 2 -12.12 10.73 -35.65
N TYR A 3 -12.68 9.61 -36.16
CA TYR A 3 -13.74 8.84 -35.51
C TYR A 3 -13.31 8.26 -34.16
N ILE A 4 -12.06 7.83 -34.02
CA ILE A 4 -11.47 7.33 -32.78
C ILE A 4 -11.30 8.49 -31.78
N ALA A 5 -10.89 9.67 -32.20
CA ALA A 5 -10.74 10.84 -31.36
C ALA A 5 -12.09 11.35 -30.80
N ASP A 6 -13.14 11.41 -31.65
CA ASP A 6 -14.47 11.88 -31.24
C ASP A 6 -15.17 10.91 -30.27
N ASN A 7 -14.92 9.61 -30.40
CA ASN A 7 -15.44 8.60 -29.48
C ASN A 7 -14.56 8.43 -28.23
N PHE A 8 -13.28 8.79 -28.30
CA PHE A 8 -12.35 8.66 -27.16
C PHE A 8 -12.81 9.50 -25.96
N TYR A 9 -13.18 10.77 -26.19
CA TYR A 9 -13.65 11.64 -25.11
C TYR A 9 -14.92 11.10 -24.43
N LYS A 10 -15.89 10.63 -25.22
CA LYS A 10 -17.12 10.04 -24.67
C LYS A 10 -16.83 8.77 -23.87
N LEU A 11 -15.98 7.90 -24.37
CA LEU A 11 -15.58 6.67 -23.66
C LEU A 11 -14.80 7.00 -22.39
N PHE A 12 -13.89 7.95 -22.46
CA PHE A 12 -13.10 8.40 -21.32
C PHE A 12 -13.98 8.96 -20.21
N MET A 13 -14.94 9.86 -20.53
CA MET A 13 -15.88 10.41 -19.56
C MET A 13 -16.80 9.35 -18.95
N LYS A 14 -17.27 8.38 -19.75
CA LYS A 14 -18.04 7.25 -19.23
C LYS A 14 -17.21 6.39 -18.28
N THR A 15 -15.96 6.10 -18.62
CA THR A 15 -15.04 5.33 -17.77
C THR A 15 -14.76 6.06 -16.46
N ILE A 16 -14.49 7.37 -16.51
CA ILE A 16 -14.32 8.19 -15.29
C ILE A 16 -15.58 8.16 -14.44
N GLY A 17 -16.76 8.39 -15.05
CA GLY A 17 -18.03 8.34 -14.32
C GLY A 17 -18.25 6.98 -13.64
N PHE A 18 -18.00 5.88 -14.36
CA PHE A 18 -18.06 4.54 -13.79
C PHE A 18 -17.06 4.38 -12.62
N CYS A 19 -15.82 4.79 -12.82
CA CYS A 19 -14.80 4.71 -11.76
C CYS A 19 -15.18 5.56 -10.54
N CYS A 20 -15.69 6.76 -10.72
CA CYS A 20 -16.16 7.59 -9.61
C CYS A 20 -17.29 6.92 -8.82
N ILE A 21 -18.26 6.31 -9.51
CA ILE A 21 -19.37 5.63 -8.83
C ILE A 21 -18.85 4.42 -8.06
N PHE A 22 -18.10 3.52 -8.70
CA PHE A 22 -17.72 2.24 -8.10
C PHE A 22 -16.55 2.33 -7.12
N PHE A 23 -15.62 3.26 -7.32
CA PHE A 23 -14.42 3.37 -6.48
C PHE A 23 -14.44 4.55 -5.49
N VAL A 24 -15.43 5.45 -5.59
CA VAL A 24 -15.56 6.57 -4.66
C VAL A 24 -16.93 6.54 -3.99
N VAL A 25 -18.02 6.69 -4.75
CA VAL A 25 -19.36 6.87 -4.18
C VAL A 25 -19.81 5.65 -3.39
N ILE A 26 -19.75 4.46 -4.01
CA ILE A 26 -20.17 3.22 -3.34
C ILE A 26 -19.33 2.92 -2.10
N PRO A 27 -17.98 2.95 -2.12
CA PRO A 27 -17.18 2.77 -0.92
C PRO A 27 -17.47 3.78 0.18
N VAL A 28 -17.68 5.05 -0.15
CA VAL A 28 -18.04 6.08 0.83
C VAL A 28 -19.40 5.79 1.47
N ILE A 29 -20.41 5.40 0.67
CA ILE A 29 -21.71 5.01 1.21
C ILE A 29 -21.59 3.81 2.14
N ILE A 30 -20.91 2.73 1.71
CA ILE A 30 -20.68 1.55 2.54
C ILE A 30 -19.96 1.92 3.83
N TYR A 31 -18.94 2.77 3.74
CA TYR A 31 -18.18 3.25 4.88
C TYR A 31 -19.07 4.00 5.88
N VAL A 32 -19.87 4.95 5.42
CA VAL A 32 -20.80 5.70 6.27
C VAL A 32 -21.83 4.77 6.91
N LEU A 33 -22.42 3.86 6.13
CA LEU A 33 -23.41 2.90 6.64
C LEU A 33 -22.83 1.94 7.67
N SER A 34 -21.54 1.61 7.59
CA SER A 34 -20.88 0.74 8.57
C SER A 34 -20.85 1.30 9.99
N TYR A 35 -21.09 2.61 10.17
CA TYR A 35 -21.20 3.24 11.48
C TYR A 35 -22.60 3.11 12.12
N ILE A 36 -23.62 2.65 11.39
CA ILE A 36 -24.97 2.48 11.93
C ILE A 36 -25.02 1.57 13.18
N PRO A 37 -24.34 0.39 13.18
CA PRO A 37 -24.38 -0.48 14.34
C PRO A 37 -23.61 0.05 15.56
N PHE A 38 -22.76 1.06 15.37
CA PHE A 38 -22.00 1.65 16.48
C PHE A 38 -22.86 2.68 17.23
N SER A 39 -23.46 2.22 18.34
CA SER A 39 -24.15 3.11 19.28
C SER A 39 -23.14 3.61 20.33
N ASP A 40 -22.90 4.91 20.32
CA ASP A 40 -22.09 5.60 21.35
C ASP A 40 -22.93 6.19 22.48
N GLY A 41 -24.23 5.83 22.55
CA GLY A 41 -25.18 6.36 23.53
C GLY A 41 -25.54 7.85 23.33
N THR A 42 -25.08 8.46 22.25
CA THR A 42 -25.36 9.88 21.93
C THR A 42 -26.35 9.99 20.77
N ASP A 43 -27.22 11.01 20.85
CA ASP A 43 -28.25 11.28 19.85
C ASP A 43 -27.71 12.10 18.65
N ARG A 44 -26.43 11.90 18.33
CA ARG A 44 -25.77 12.61 17.22
C ARG A 44 -26.07 11.95 15.88
N GLY A 45 -26.27 12.77 14.84
CA GLY A 45 -26.49 12.26 13.49
C GLY A 45 -25.32 11.42 12.96
N LEU A 46 -25.62 10.44 12.10
CA LEU A 46 -24.64 9.48 11.54
C LEU A 46 -23.40 10.16 10.92
N ILE A 47 -23.61 11.21 10.13
CA ILE A 47 -22.50 11.95 9.50
C ILE A 47 -21.58 12.59 10.54
N THR A 48 -22.14 13.16 11.60
CA THR A 48 -21.35 13.75 12.68
C THR A 48 -20.48 12.70 13.37
N LYS A 49 -21.03 11.50 13.65
CA LYS A 49 -20.29 10.38 14.22
C LYS A 49 -19.11 9.96 13.34
N VAL A 50 -19.34 9.84 12.03
CA VAL A 50 -18.27 9.51 11.07
C VAL A 50 -17.16 10.56 11.09
N ILE A 51 -17.51 11.85 11.02
CA ILE A 51 -16.51 12.93 11.00
C ILE A 51 -15.70 12.98 12.30
N GLU A 52 -16.37 12.83 13.45
CA GLU A 52 -15.69 12.83 14.75
C GLU A 52 -14.77 11.61 14.91
N ALA A 53 -15.21 10.44 14.46
CA ALA A 53 -14.37 9.23 14.44
C ALA A 53 -13.11 9.44 13.58
N GLN A 54 -13.24 10.08 12.39
CA GLN A 54 -12.08 10.40 11.55
C GLN A 54 -11.12 11.38 12.25
N LYS A 55 -11.65 12.43 12.87
CA LYS A 55 -10.83 13.40 13.61
C LYS A 55 -10.10 12.73 14.78
N THR A 56 -10.79 11.88 15.52
CA THR A 56 -10.21 11.13 16.64
C THR A 56 -9.10 10.18 16.16
N MET A 57 -9.35 9.42 15.10
CA MET A 57 -8.33 8.55 14.48
C MET A 57 -7.12 9.35 14.01
N PHE A 58 -7.34 10.46 13.30
CA PHE A 58 -6.25 11.30 12.81
C PHE A 58 -5.42 11.86 13.96
N ASN A 59 -6.05 12.40 14.99
CA ASN A 59 -5.38 12.96 16.16
C ASN A 59 -4.60 11.91 16.93
N TYR A 60 -5.19 10.74 17.15
CA TYR A 60 -4.53 9.61 17.79
C TYR A 60 -3.27 9.19 17.01
N HIS A 61 -3.41 8.96 15.71
CA HIS A 61 -2.28 8.51 14.89
C HIS A 61 -1.21 9.57 14.67
N SER A 62 -1.56 10.85 14.67
CA SER A 62 -0.57 11.94 14.58
C SER A 62 0.21 12.14 15.88
N ALA A 63 -0.44 11.90 17.02
CA ALA A 63 0.18 12.03 18.33
C ALA A 63 0.98 10.80 18.75
N LEU A 64 0.84 9.67 18.05
CA LEU A 64 1.49 8.41 18.40
C LEU A 64 3.01 8.51 18.19
N LYS A 65 3.74 8.69 19.29
CA LYS A 65 5.22 8.76 19.32
C LYS A 65 5.86 7.57 20.03
N ASP A 66 5.06 6.56 20.37
CA ASP A 66 5.57 5.40 21.12
C ASP A 66 6.66 4.69 20.32
N SER A 67 7.81 4.48 20.95
CA SER A 67 8.87 3.69 20.35
C SER A 67 8.57 2.21 20.52
N HIS A 68 8.72 1.45 19.47
CA HIS A 68 8.58 -0.01 19.52
C HIS A 68 9.90 -0.66 19.09
N PRO A 69 10.39 -1.70 19.79
CA PRO A 69 11.71 -2.31 19.50
C PRO A 69 11.84 -2.83 18.08
N TYR A 70 10.74 -3.21 17.43
CA TYR A 70 10.70 -3.70 16.04
C TYR A 70 10.22 -2.64 15.04
N SER A 71 10.11 -1.38 15.43
CA SER A 71 9.81 -0.30 14.49
C SER A 71 10.94 -0.14 13.48
N SER A 72 10.57 0.15 12.24
CA SER A 72 11.52 0.34 11.15
C SER A 72 11.03 1.41 10.18
N ARG A 73 11.96 2.20 9.66
CA ARG A 73 11.63 3.28 8.73
C ARG A 73 11.47 2.74 7.31
N TRP A 74 10.75 3.47 6.48
CA TRP A 74 10.45 3.10 5.10
C TRP A 74 11.67 2.66 4.29
N TYR A 75 12.82 3.34 4.40
CA TYR A 75 14.04 3.00 3.66
C TYR A 75 14.73 1.71 4.13
N GLN A 76 14.37 1.18 5.28
CA GLN A 76 14.89 -0.06 5.85
C GLN A 76 14.14 -1.30 5.33
N TRP A 77 12.93 -1.12 4.79
CA TRP A 77 12.08 -2.24 4.41
C TRP A 77 12.60 -3.02 3.20
N PRO A 78 13.04 -2.39 2.08
CA PRO A 78 13.54 -3.15 0.93
C PRO A 78 14.70 -4.08 1.26
N ILE A 79 15.52 -3.72 2.24
CA ILE A 79 16.68 -4.53 2.69
C ILE A 79 16.35 -5.45 3.88
N MET A 80 15.10 -5.44 4.35
CA MET A 80 14.63 -6.22 5.52
C MET A 80 15.48 -6.01 6.78
N TYR A 81 15.92 -4.79 7.03
CA TYR A 81 16.82 -4.47 8.13
C TYR A 81 16.25 -4.85 9.50
N ARG A 82 14.92 -4.75 9.71
CA ARG A 82 14.27 -5.05 10.99
C ARG A 82 12.95 -5.77 10.77
N PRO A 83 12.94 -7.12 10.76
CA PRO A 83 11.72 -7.92 10.75
C PRO A 83 10.85 -7.65 11.98
N MET A 84 9.53 -7.84 11.84
CA MET A 84 8.60 -7.72 12.96
C MET A 84 8.48 -9.06 13.69
N TRP A 85 8.62 -9.04 14.99
CA TRP A 85 8.40 -10.20 15.85
C TRP A 85 7.04 -10.07 16.54
N TYR A 86 6.12 -10.99 16.28
CA TYR A 86 4.76 -10.93 16.80
C TYR A 86 4.57 -11.76 18.07
N TYR A 87 5.21 -12.91 18.14
CA TYR A 87 5.00 -13.84 19.22
C TYR A 87 6.28 -14.57 19.58
N SER A 88 6.48 -14.81 20.88
CA SER A 88 7.51 -15.68 21.42
C SER A 88 6.90 -16.49 22.56
N GLY A 89 6.99 -17.79 22.48
CA GLY A 89 6.49 -18.72 23.49
C GLY A 89 7.48 -19.83 23.76
N VAL A 90 7.20 -20.59 24.81
CA VAL A 90 7.92 -21.83 25.13
C VAL A 90 6.87 -22.93 25.21
N THR A 91 7.10 -24.00 24.43
CA THR A 91 6.24 -25.18 24.42
C THR A 91 6.54 -26.06 25.64
N ALA A 92 5.62 -26.97 25.99
CA ALA A 92 5.75 -27.91 27.09
C ALA A 92 7.04 -28.75 27.08
N ASN A 93 7.71 -28.84 25.92
CA ASN A 93 8.99 -29.56 25.72
C ASN A 93 10.22 -28.64 25.70
N ASP A 94 10.15 -27.46 26.30
CA ASP A 94 11.21 -26.44 26.28
C ASP A 94 11.62 -25.94 24.88
N LEU A 95 10.82 -26.22 23.86
CA LEU A 95 11.04 -25.68 22.52
C LEU A 95 10.55 -24.25 22.45
N ARG A 96 11.35 -23.36 21.83
CA ARG A 96 10.99 -21.97 21.60
C ARG A 96 10.17 -21.85 20.33
N GLU A 97 9.04 -21.23 20.44
CA GLU A 97 8.16 -20.90 19.33
C GLU A 97 8.17 -19.38 19.08
N GLY A 98 8.11 -19.01 17.80
CA GLY A 98 8.08 -17.61 17.45
C GLY A 98 7.32 -17.36 16.14
N ILE A 99 6.62 -16.24 16.06
CA ILE A 99 5.97 -15.76 14.83
C ILE A 99 6.61 -14.44 14.44
N SER A 100 7.20 -14.39 13.26
CA SER A 100 7.81 -13.19 12.72
C SER A 100 7.28 -12.87 11.32
N ALA A 101 7.17 -11.57 10.98
CA ALA A 101 6.87 -11.11 9.64
C ALA A 101 8.14 -10.57 8.99
N PHE A 102 8.53 -11.19 7.90
CA PHE A 102 9.59 -10.73 7.00
C PHE A 102 9.28 -11.17 5.57
N GLY A 103 9.85 -10.48 4.60
CA GLY A 103 9.66 -10.81 3.19
C GLY A 103 10.53 -12.00 2.75
N ASN A 104 10.25 -12.54 1.58
CA ASN A 104 11.19 -13.45 0.93
C ASN A 104 12.46 -12.66 0.51
N PRO A 105 13.65 -13.00 1.06
CA PRO A 105 14.87 -12.25 0.77
C PRO A 105 15.19 -12.17 -0.71
N LEU A 106 15.01 -13.28 -1.43
CA LEU A 106 15.30 -13.33 -2.86
C LEU A 106 14.44 -12.34 -3.64
N VAL A 107 13.14 -12.30 -3.36
CA VAL A 107 12.20 -11.38 -4.05
C VAL A 107 12.49 -9.91 -3.68
N TRP A 108 12.69 -9.63 -2.40
CA TRP A 108 12.85 -8.25 -1.94
C TRP A 108 14.17 -7.64 -2.39
N TRP A 109 15.27 -8.38 -2.23
CA TRP A 109 16.59 -7.89 -2.63
C TRP A 109 16.75 -7.83 -4.15
N ALA A 110 16.26 -8.84 -4.87
CA ALA A 110 16.24 -8.79 -6.34
C ALA A 110 15.25 -7.72 -6.86
N GLY A 111 14.28 -7.33 -6.08
CA GLY A 111 13.38 -6.21 -6.38
C GLY A 111 14.09 -4.87 -6.55
N ILE A 112 15.21 -4.66 -5.83
CA ILE A 112 15.99 -3.42 -5.93
C ILE A 112 16.60 -3.25 -7.33
N PRO A 113 17.40 -4.19 -7.86
CA PRO A 113 17.90 -4.11 -9.23
C PRO A 113 16.79 -4.14 -10.28
N ALA A 114 15.69 -4.89 -10.03
CA ALA A 114 14.56 -4.88 -10.94
C ALA A 114 13.91 -3.49 -11.04
N PHE A 115 13.73 -2.80 -9.93
CA PHE A 115 13.24 -1.40 -9.92
C PHE A 115 14.17 -0.45 -10.70
N ILE A 116 15.49 -0.57 -10.49
CA ILE A 116 16.49 0.22 -11.23
C ILE A 116 16.40 -0.09 -12.73
N TYR A 117 16.22 -1.35 -13.10
CA TYR A 117 16.05 -1.77 -14.48
C TYR A 117 14.75 -1.21 -15.11
N MET A 118 13.64 -1.12 -14.37
CA MET A 118 12.44 -0.44 -14.84
C MET A 118 12.72 1.03 -15.18
N LEU A 119 13.45 1.74 -14.30
CA LEU A 119 13.84 3.14 -14.58
C LEU A 119 14.70 3.26 -15.83
N TYR A 120 15.62 2.31 -16.06
CA TYR A 120 16.42 2.24 -17.26
C TYR A 120 15.56 2.06 -18.53
N LEU A 121 14.60 1.13 -18.54
CA LEU A 121 13.68 0.90 -19.65
C LEU A 121 12.80 2.13 -19.94
N ILE A 122 12.34 2.82 -18.90
CA ILE A 122 11.59 4.07 -19.05
C ILE A 122 12.43 5.13 -19.72
N TYR A 123 13.67 5.29 -19.30
CA TYR A 123 14.56 6.32 -19.84
C TYR A 123 14.99 6.02 -21.28
N LYS A 124 15.45 4.80 -21.55
CA LYS A 124 16.01 4.39 -22.85
C LYS A 124 14.93 4.15 -23.89
N ASP A 125 13.94 3.32 -23.56
CA ASP A 125 12.99 2.76 -24.52
C ASP A 125 11.60 3.40 -24.43
N ARG A 126 11.40 4.36 -23.51
CA ARG A 126 10.09 4.96 -23.23
C ARG A 126 9.01 3.90 -22.94
N ASP A 127 9.41 2.83 -22.26
CA ASP A 127 8.55 1.68 -22.01
C ASP A 127 7.39 2.03 -21.06
N LYS A 128 6.17 2.00 -21.62
CA LYS A 128 4.95 2.32 -20.88
C LYS A 128 4.57 1.26 -19.83
N LYS A 129 4.96 0.00 -20.04
CA LYS A 129 4.69 -1.08 -19.08
C LYS A 129 5.60 -0.93 -17.86
N ALA A 130 6.89 -0.66 -18.09
CA ALA A 130 7.83 -0.35 -17.03
C ALA A 130 7.39 0.90 -16.24
N ALA A 131 6.90 1.95 -16.94
CA ALA A 131 6.37 3.15 -16.30
C ALA A 131 5.13 2.86 -15.44
N PHE A 132 4.20 2.04 -15.92
CA PHE A 132 3.02 1.63 -15.17
C PHE A 132 3.38 0.85 -13.89
N LEU A 133 4.29 -0.12 -14.00
CA LEU A 133 4.75 -0.90 -12.85
C LEU A 133 5.47 -0.02 -11.82
N THR A 134 6.34 0.88 -12.28
CA THR A 134 7.04 1.85 -11.43
C THR A 134 6.05 2.76 -10.70
N LEU A 135 5.06 3.29 -11.40
CA LEU A 135 4.03 4.14 -10.82
C LEU A 135 3.20 3.36 -9.77
N GLY A 136 2.79 2.13 -10.08
CA GLY A 136 2.07 1.26 -9.16
C GLY A 136 2.88 0.99 -7.89
N TYR A 137 4.15 0.62 -8.02
CA TYR A 137 5.06 0.43 -6.89
C TYR A 137 5.19 1.71 -6.04
N MET A 138 5.48 2.84 -6.69
CA MET A 138 5.69 4.11 -5.99
C MET A 138 4.40 4.63 -5.33
N SER A 139 3.22 4.36 -5.90
CA SER A 139 1.95 4.73 -5.28
C SER A 139 1.71 4.04 -3.93
N GLN A 140 2.23 2.83 -3.75
CA GLN A 140 2.17 2.09 -2.48
C GLN A 140 3.30 2.45 -1.52
N TYR A 141 4.47 2.76 -2.05
CA TYR A 141 5.68 2.95 -1.24
C TYR A 141 5.96 4.42 -0.89
N ALA A 142 5.82 5.35 -1.84
CA ALA A 142 6.17 6.74 -1.64
C ALA A 142 5.39 7.48 -0.53
N PRO A 143 4.10 7.18 -0.25
CA PRO A 143 3.39 7.83 0.85
C PRO A 143 4.06 7.64 2.21
N TRP A 144 4.80 6.55 2.41
CA TRP A 144 5.49 6.27 3.67
C TRP A 144 6.67 7.22 3.98
N LEU A 145 7.17 7.95 2.96
CA LEU A 145 8.16 9.01 3.16
C LEU A 145 7.61 10.15 4.04
N LEU A 146 6.31 10.37 3.99
CA LEU A 146 5.62 11.45 4.71
C LEU A 146 5.14 11.02 6.11
N VAL A 147 5.21 9.73 6.42
CA VAL A 147 4.72 9.20 7.70
C VAL A 147 5.82 9.30 8.75
N THR A 148 5.58 10.12 9.78
CA THR A 148 6.53 10.39 10.86
C THR A 148 6.31 9.52 12.12
N ARG A 149 5.14 8.86 12.23
CA ARG A 149 4.82 7.96 13.33
C ARG A 149 5.58 6.64 13.27
N THR A 150 5.47 5.85 14.31
CA THR A 150 5.99 4.48 14.38
C THR A 150 5.38 3.61 13.27
N VAL A 151 6.25 3.04 12.44
CA VAL A 151 5.88 2.15 11.31
C VAL A 151 6.73 0.89 11.33
N PHE A 152 6.30 -0.12 10.56
CA PHE A 152 6.85 -1.47 10.60
C PHE A 152 6.98 -2.04 9.20
N ILE A 153 7.80 -3.07 9.05
CA ILE A 153 8.10 -3.73 7.76
C ILE A 153 6.86 -4.25 7.01
N TYR A 154 5.79 -4.61 7.71
CA TYR A 154 4.57 -5.13 7.05
C TYR A 154 3.83 -4.05 6.22
N HIS A 155 4.10 -2.78 6.44
CA HIS A 155 3.58 -1.71 5.59
C HIS A 155 4.16 -1.73 4.16
N TYR A 156 5.25 -2.47 3.96
CA TYR A 156 5.84 -2.65 2.63
C TYR A 156 5.18 -3.77 1.81
N PHE A 157 4.44 -4.67 2.45
CA PHE A 157 3.84 -5.82 1.77
C PHE A 157 2.92 -5.46 0.58
N PRO A 158 2.13 -4.38 0.60
CA PRO A 158 1.36 -3.96 -0.58
C PRO A 158 2.22 -3.62 -1.81
N SER A 159 3.49 -3.31 -1.63
CA SER A 159 4.44 -3.05 -2.72
C SER A 159 5.00 -4.33 -3.35
N VAL A 160 4.94 -5.47 -2.64
CA VAL A 160 5.56 -6.74 -3.06
C VAL A 160 4.97 -7.30 -4.36
N PRO A 161 3.66 -7.27 -4.63
CA PRO A 161 3.10 -7.70 -5.91
C PRO A 161 3.73 -6.98 -7.09
N PHE A 162 3.95 -5.67 -6.98
CA PHE A 162 4.60 -4.89 -8.04
C PHE A 162 6.06 -5.31 -8.24
N ILE A 163 6.81 -5.54 -7.16
CA ILE A 163 8.19 -6.04 -7.25
C ILE A 163 8.24 -7.40 -7.96
N THR A 164 7.32 -8.30 -7.62
CA THR A 164 7.27 -9.63 -8.23
C THR A 164 7.01 -9.54 -9.75
N VAL A 165 6.10 -8.66 -10.16
CA VAL A 165 5.83 -8.44 -11.58
C VAL A 165 7.01 -7.75 -12.28
N MET A 166 7.68 -6.78 -11.61
CA MET A 166 8.90 -6.15 -12.13
C MET A 166 10.02 -7.16 -12.36
N LEU A 167 10.20 -8.11 -11.44
CA LEU A 167 11.16 -9.20 -11.59
C LEU A 167 10.84 -10.04 -12.83
N GLY A 168 9.60 -10.51 -12.96
CA GLY A 168 9.16 -11.27 -14.13
C GLY A 168 9.35 -10.49 -15.44
N TYR A 169 9.02 -9.21 -15.44
CA TYR A 169 9.20 -8.33 -16.60
C TYR A 169 10.68 -8.09 -16.92
N SER A 170 11.52 -7.96 -15.90
CA SER A 170 12.97 -7.85 -16.08
C SER A 170 13.56 -9.11 -16.75
N PHE A 171 13.18 -10.29 -16.25
CA PHE A 171 13.62 -11.56 -16.87
C PHE A 171 13.16 -11.66 -18.32
N TYR A 172 11.92 -11.32 -18.61
CA TYR A 172 11.38 -11.36 -19.99
C TYR A 172 12.15 -10.45 -20.96
N ASN A 173 12.69 -9.32 -20.51
CA ASN A 173 13.42 -8.38 -21.37
C ASN A 173 14.93 -8.68 -21.47
N ILE A 174 15.48 -9.50 -20.58
CA ILE A 174 16.91 -9.86 -20.57
C ILE A 174 17.15 -11.15 -21.38
N VAL A 175 16.18 -12.07 -21.40
CA VAL A 175 16.23 -13.34 -22.17
C VAL A 175 15.69 -13.15 -23.57
#